data_f941137ee313f8b92bd15d8ff0b0d289
#
_entry.id   f941137ee313f8b92bd15d8ff0b0d289
#
_cell.length_a   1.000
_cell.length_b   1.000
_cell.length_c   1.000
_cell.angle_alpha   90.00
_cell.angle_beta   90.00
_cell.angle_gamma   90.00
#
_symmetry.space_group_name_H-M   'P 1'
#
loop_
_entity.id
_entity.type
_entity.pdbx_description
1 polymer ?
#
loop_
_entity_poly.entity_id
_entity_poly.type
_entity_poly.pdbx_seq_one_letter_code
_entity_poly.pdbx_strand_id
1 'polypeptide(L)'
;MRYFYLLLFCTTLVNAQKTPTFPRNQHSYLGGVEGFYKDFQKILLAKNLQPCANKQELFLAEIIIKGDGSVSLSDSDQSPDENNKCAKSLTQEVIKDMSGWIPATIDGEVKTAGTSYAIFPAAFFGNFKDGYSAYKFSEPAKFKEGMQDFRYEVMKRVDPERFYTKGSGPVVVHVRFVVNEEGKMEDIKLDKSSGLKEYDEMILHSVRSVKKNWTPPKIHGIPTKYRFVLPFSFRTD
;
A
#
# COMPACT_ATOMS: atom_id res chain seq x y z
N MET A 1 -4.66 47.63 -41.41
CA MET A 1 -4.30 47.26 -40.00
C MET A 1 -4.81 45.85 -39.72
N ARG A 2 -3.93 44.87 -39.62
CA ARG A 2 -4.27 43.48 -39.30
C ARG A 2 -3.96 43.27 -37.82
N TYR A 3 -4.97 43.07 -36.98
CA TYR A 3 -4.83 42.74 -35.57
C TYR A 3 -4.53 41.24 -35.44
N PHE A 4 -3.34 40.92 -34.93
CA PHE A 4 -2.89 39.55 -34.61
C PHE A 4 -3.32 39.26 -33.17
N TYR A 5 -4.36 38.45 -32.99
CA TYR A 5 -4.76 37.96 -31.67
C TYR A 5 -3.82 36.81 -31.23
N LEU A 6 -2.97 37.09 -30.26
CA LEU A 6 -2.13 36.10 -29.60
C LEU A 6 -3.00 35.34 -28.61
N LEU A 7 -3.44 34.10 -28.96
CA LEU A 7 -4.09 33.18 -28.04
C LEU A 7 -3.06 32.63 -27.10
N LEU A 8 -3.07 33.10 -25.83
CA LEU A 8 -2.25 32.56 -24.75
C LEU A 8 -2.86 31.24 -24.30
N PHE A 9 -2.28 30.11 -24.73
CA PHE A 9 -2.63 28.78 -24.22
C PHE A 9 -2.04 28.64 -22.80
N CYS A 10 -2.88 28.81 -21.77
CA CYS A 10 -2.54 28.54 -20.40
C CYS A 10 -2.59 27.00 -20.19
N THR A 11 -1.47 26.31 -20.36
CA THR A 11 -1.35 24.88 -20.03
C THR A 11 -1.29 24.76 -18.52
N THR A 12 -2.41 24.44 -17.89
CA THR A 12 -2.42 24.00 -16.50
C THR A 12 -1.74 22.63 -16.42
N LEU A 13 -0.54 22.60 -15.87
CA LEU A 13 0.13 21.35 -15.47
C LEU A 13 -0.70 20.72 -14.34
N VAL A 14 -1.55 19.76 -14.70
CA VAL A 14 -2.22 18.92 -13.72
C VAL A 14 -1.15 17.98 -13.14
N ASN A 15 -0.56 18.39 -12.02
CA ASN A 15 0.21 17.48 -11.21
C ASN A 15 -0.78 16.43 -10.68
N ALA A 16 -0.67 15.18 -11.13
CA ALA A 16 -1.38 14.06 -10.55
C ALA A 16 -0.93 13.90 -9.09
N GLN A 17 -1.65 14.55 -8.17
CA GLN A 17 -1.38 14.40 -6.74
C GLN A 17 -1.65 12.95 -6.34
N LYS A 18 -0.60 12.30 -5.85
CA LYS A 18 -0.72 10.94 -5.32
C LYS A 18 -1.71 10.95 -4.16
N THR A 19 -2.77 10.14 -4.26
CA THR A 19 -3.75 9.98 -3.19
C THR A 19 -3.05 9.63 -1.88
N PRO A 20 -3.24 10.41 -0.80
CA PRO A 20 -2.63 10.12 0.49
C PRO A 20 -3.14 8.80 1.07
N THR A 21 -2.29 8.14 1.85
CA THR A 21 -2.69 6.94 2.59
C THR A 21 -3.59 7.34 3.76
N PHE A 22 -4.61 6.54 4.03
CA PHE A 22 -5.53 6.73 5.16
C PHE A 22 -4.75 6.73 6.48
N PRO A 23 -5.00 7.68 7.42
CA PRO A 23 -4.29 7.76 8.70
C PRO A 23 -4.49 6.51 9.56
N ARG A 24 -3.41 5.99 10.13
CA ARG A 24 -3.44 4.73 10.92
C ARG A 24 -4.24 4.83 12.23
N ASN A 25 -4.43 6.03 12.76
CA ASN A 25 -5.17 6.30 14.00
C ASN A 25 -6.66 6.60 13.76
N GLN A 26 -7.15 6.41 12.55
CA GLN A 26 -8.54 6.60 12.18
C GLN A 26 -9.12 5.32 11.58
N HIS A 27 -10.42 5.14 11.71
CA HIS A 27 -11.15 4.07 11.05
C HIS A 27 -11.70 4.57 9.71
N SER A 28 -11.45 3.82 8.65
CA SER A 28 -11.96 4.09 7.30
C SER A 28 -13.39 3.57 7.09
N TYR A 29 -13.91 2.81 8.06
CA TYR A 29 -15.24 2.23 8.01
C TYR A 29 -15.88 2.19 9.40
N LEU A 30 -17.20 2.32 9.46
CA LEU A 30 -17.99 2.23 10.69
C LEU A 30 -17.82 0.85 11.34
N GLY A 31 -17.45 0.82 12.62
CA GLY A 31 -17.08 -0.42 13.31
C GLY A 31 -15.71 -0.96 12.94
N GLY A 32 -14.88 -0.14 12.25
CA GLY A 32 -13.50 -0.49 11.90
C GLY A 32 -13.42 -1.63 10.89
N VAL A 33 -12.31 -2.37 10.93
CA VAL A 33 -12.04 -3.49 10.00
C VAL A 33 -13.06 -4.62 10.16
N GLU A 34 -13.49 -4.92 11.38
CA GLU A 34 -14.49 -5.98 11.62
C GLU A 34 -15.88 -5.57 11.11
N GLY A 35 -16.27 -4.32 11.29
CA GLY A 35 -17.50 -3.75 10.74
C GLY A 35 -17.53 -3.83 9.21
N PHE A 36 -16.41 -3.49 8.56
CA PHE A 36 -16.27 -3.64 7.11
C PHE A 36 -16.55 -5.07 6.64
N TYR A 37 -15.89 -6.08 7.22
CA TYR A 37 -16.06 -7.46 6.79
C TYR A 37 -17.46 -8.01 7.09
N LYS A 38 -18.08 -7.57 8.19
CA LYS A 38 -19.46 -7.94 8.53
C LYS A 38 -20.46 -7.41 7.52
N ASP A 39 -20.36 -6.13 7.17
CA ASP A 39 -21.26 -5.52 6.18
C ASP A 39 -20.97 -6.04 4.77
N PHE A 40 -19.70 -6.28 4.44
CA PHE A 40 -19.32 -6.91 3.17
C PHE A 40 -20.01 -8.27 3.00
N GLN A 41 -19.92 -9.14 4.00
CA GLN A 41 -20.57 -10.46 3.98
C GLN A 41 -22.08 -10.34 3.90
N LYS A 42 -22.71 -9.44 4.68
CA LYS A 42 -24.15 -9.21 4.67
C LYS A 42 -24.67 -8.80 3.29
N ILE A 43 -23.99 -7.86 2.62
CA ILE A 43 -24.39 -7.38 1.29
C ILE A 43 -24.17 -8.48 0.25
N LEU A 44 -23.03 -9.20 0.33
CA LEU A 44 -22.72 -10.31 -0.56
C LEU A 44 -23.84 -11.37 -0.55
N LEU A 45 -24.33 -11.74 0.62
CA LEU A 45 -25.42 -12.69 0.77
C LEU A 45 -26.77 -12.10 0.32
N ALA A 46 -27.08 -10.84 0.67
CA ALA A 46 -28.32 -10.17 0.26
C ALA A 46 -28.46 -10.06 -1.26
N LYS A 47 -27.32 -9.88 -1.97
CA LYS A 47 -27.28 -9.88 -3.45
C LYS A 47 -27.27 -11.29 -4.05
N ASN A 48 -27.28 -12.34 -3.24
CA ASN A 48 -27.20 -13.73 -3.68
C ASN A 48 -25.99 -14.01 -4.59
N LEU A 49 -24.85 -13.32 -4.30
CA LEU A 49 -23.61 -13.54 -5.03
C LEU A 49 -23.04 -14.93 -4.71
N GLN A 50 -22.44 -15.57 -5.71
CA GLN A 50 -21.97 -16.94 -5.57
C GLN A 50 -20.49 -16.99 -5.16
N PRO A 51 -20.06 -18.04 -4.44
CA PRO A 51 -18.67 -18.21 -4.07
C PRO A 51 -17.77 -18.42 -5.31
N CYS A 52 -16.54 -17.95 -5.22
CA CYS A 52 -15.55 -18.21 -6.26
C CYS A 52 -15.25 -19.70 -6.40
N ALA A 53 -15.10 -20.18 -7.64
CA ALA A 53 -14.70 -21.55 -7.93
C ALA A 53 -13.30 -21.85 -7.36
N ASN A 54 -12.34 -20.94 -7.57
CA ASN A 54 -11.04 -20.99 -6.93
C ASN A 54 -11.14 -20.50 -5.49
N LYS A 55 -10.95 -21.39 -4.52
CA LYS A 55 -11.00 -21.08 -3.09
C LYS A 55 -9.76 -20.35 -2.55
N GLN A 56 -8.73 -20.20 -3.37
CA GLN A 56 -7.48 -19.53 -3.02
C GLN A 56 -7.38 -18.11 -3.60
N GLU A 57 -8.45 -17.56 -4.14
CA GLU A 57 -8.46 -16.16 -4.56
C GLU A 57 -8.33 -15.23 -3.36
N LEU A 58 -7.38 -14.30 -3.43
CA LEU A 58 -7.15 -13.23 -2.44
C LEU A 58 -6.92 -11.92 -3.18
N PHE A 59 -7.88 -11.02 -3.10
CA PHE A 59 -7.79 -9.70 -3.73
C PHE A 59 -7.46 -8.62 -2.69
N LEU A 60 -6.36 -7.91 -2.88
CA LEU A 60 -5.99 -6.76 -2.06
C LEU A 60 -6.62 -5.51 -2.66
N ALA A 61 -7.84 -5.19 -2.24
CA ALA A 61 -8.60 -4.05 -2.74
C ALA A 61 -8.02 -2.74 -2.20
N GLU A 62 -7.46 -1.90 -3.07
CA GLU A 62 -7.13 -0.51 -2.75
C GLU A 62 -8.37 0.36 -2.98
N ILE A 63 -8.96 0.86 -1.90
CA ILE A 63 -10.21 1.63 -1.92
C ILE A 63 -9.89 3.10 -1.65
N ILE A 64 -10.31 3.96 -2.57
CA ILE A 64 -10.22 5.41 -2.44
C ILE A 64 -11.51 5.91 -1.84
N ILE A 65 -11.44 6.54 -0.67
CA ILE A 65 -12.56 7.17 0.01
C ILE A 65 -12.44 8.68 -0.20
N LYS A 66 -13.44 9.28 -0.85
CA LYS A 66 -13.49 10.71 -1.08
C LYS A 66 -14.03 11.47 0.14
N GLY A 67 -13.82 12.79 0.15
CA GLY A 67 -14.30 13.64 1.26
C GLY A 67 -15.82 13.66 1.42
N ASP A 68 -16.59 13.32 0.39
CA ASP A 68 -18.04 13.17 0.43
C ASP A 68 -18.52 11.76 0.89
N GLY A 69 -17.59 10.88 1.22
CA GLY A 69 -17.86 9.49 1.61
C GLY A 69 -18.07 8.53 0.44
N SER A 70 -18.06 9.00 -0.80
CA SER A 70 -18.11 8.12 -1.97
C SER A 70 -16.81 7.34 -2.14
N VAL A 71 -16.90 6.15 -2.73
CA VAL A 71 -15.74 5.25 -2.86
C VAL A 71 -15.56 4.73 -4.28
N SER A 72 -14.33 4.39 -4.59
CA SER A 72 -13.96 3.68 -5.82
C SER A 72 -12.76 2.75 -5.53
N LEU A 73 -12.59 1.70 -6.35
CA LEU A 73 -11.32 1.01 -6.40
C LEU A 73 -10.26 1.90 -7.06
N SER A 74 -9.02 1.77 -6.61
CA SER A 74 -7.87 2.46 -7.21
C SER A 74 -7.65 2.00 -8.66
N ASP A 75 -7.18 2.91 -9.52
CA ASP A 75 -6.84 2.60 -10.91
C ASP A 75 -5.72 1.55 -11.03
N SER A 76 -4.83 1.47 -10.04
CA SER A 76 -3.82 0.40 -9.96
C SER A 76 -4.44 -1.00 -9.87
N ASP A 77 -5.66 -1.09 -9.33
CA ASP A 77 -6.41 -2.35 -9.20
C ASP A 77 -7.24 -2.68 -10.45
N GLN A 78 -7.23 -1.83 -11.47
CA GLN A 78 -7.93 -2.08 -12.73
C GLN A 78 -7.16 -3.01 -13.67
N SER A 79 -5.90 -3.34 -13.36
CA SER A 79 -5.14 -4.34 -14.11
C SER A 79 -5.85 -5.71 -14.05
N PRO A 80 -5.89 -6.45 -15.17
CA PRO A 80 -6.44 -7.78 -15.17
C PRO A 80 -5.57 -8.72 -14.33
N ASP A 81 -5.99 -8.98 -13.10
CA ASP A 81 -5.44 -10.05 -12.27
C ASP A 81 -6.23 -11.31 -12.57
N GLU A 82 -5.72 -12.10 -13.50
CA GLU A 82 -6.36 -13.34 -13.95
C GLU A 82 -6.60 -14.33 -12.80
N ASN A 83 -5.76 -14.29 -11.77
CA ASN A 83 -5.82 -15.22 -10.65
C ASN A 83 -6.88 -14.85 -9.61
N ASN A 84 -7.31 -13.57 -9.57
CA ASN A 84 -8.23 -13.03 -8.56
C ASN A 84 -9.47 -12.34 -9.16
N LYS A 85 -9.85 -12.73 -10.39
CA LYS A 85 -10.97 -12.12 -11.13
C LYS A 85 -12.30 -12.17 -10.37
N CYS A 86 -12.60 -13.31 -9.76
CA CYS A 86 -13.86 -13.49 -9.04
C CYS A 86 -13.86 -12.65 -7.76
N ALA A 87 -12.79 -12.70 -6.95
CA ALA A 87 -12.66 -11.90 -5.73
C ALA A 87 -12.78 -10.41 -6.04
N LYS A 88 -12.14 -9.94 -7.11
CA LYS A 88 -12.23 -8.54 -7.59
C LYS A 88 -13.65 -8.18 -8.01
N SER A 89 -14.32 -9.01 -8.81
CA SER A 89 -15.69 -8.79 -9.25
C SER A 89 -16.67 -8.73 -8.08
N LEU A 90 -16.57 -9.67 -7.13
CA LEU A 90 -17.37 -9.65 -5.89
C LEU A 90 -17.14 -8.34 -5.11
N THR A 91 -15.89 -7.89 -5.00
CA THR A 91 -15.55 -6.66 -4.32
C THR A 91 -16.21 -5.46 -5.00
N GLN A 92 -16.11 -5.35 -6.33
CA GLN A 92 -16.73 -4.27 -7.10
C GLN A 92 -18.24 -4.21 -6.94
N GLU A 93 -18.90 -5.37 -6.86
CA GLU A 93 -20.35 -5.42 -6.67
C GLU A 93 -20.79 -5.08 -5.25
N VAL A 94 -19.99 -5.45 -4.24
CA VAL A 94 -20.35 -5.24 -2.84
C VAL A 94 -20.07 -3.80 -2.39
N ILE A 95 -18.91 -3.23 -2.73
CA ILE A 95 -18.52 -1.89 -2.23
C ILE A 95 -19.45 -0.77 -2.69
N LYS A 96 -20.16 -0.95 -3.81
CA LYS A 96 -21.15 0.02 -4.33
C LYS A 96 -22.32 0.25 -3.35
N ASP A 97 -22.68 -0.79 -2.58
CA ASP A 97 -23.84 -0.78 -1.68
C ASP A 97 -23.40 -0.62 -0.21
N MET A 98 -22.10 -0.50 0.05
CA MET A 98 -21.57 -0.24 1.38
C MET A 98 -21.67 1.25 1.72
N SER A 99 -22.31 1.60 2.83
CA SER A 99 -22.57 2.99 3.25
C SER A 99 -21.82 3.43 4.52
N GLY A 100 -21.06 2.52 5.13
CA GLY A 100 -20.35 2.80 6.39
C GLY A 100 -18.97 3.47 6.22
N TRP A 101 -18.65 4.06 5.06
CA TRP A 101 -17.37 4.69 4.79
C TRP A 101 -17.18 5.99 5.56
N ILE A 102 -16.00 6.18 6.12
CA ILE A 102 -15.61 7.37 6.89
C ILE A 102 -14.45 8.05 6.16
N PRO A 103 -14.64 9.30 5.67
CA PRO A 103 -13.57 10.06 5.06
C PRO A 103 -12.41 10.35 6.04
N ALA A 104 -11.19 10.43 5.52
CA ALA A 104 -10.02 10.74 6.31
C ALA A 104 -10.00 12.21 6.73
N THR A 105 -9.53 12.48 7.96
CA THR A 105 -9.16 13.82 8.41
C THR A 105 -7.63 13.92 8.45
N ILE A 106 -7.05 14.77 7.63
CA ILE A 106 -5.60 15.00 7.52
C ILE A 106 -5.35 16.49 7.73
N ASP A 107 -4.51 16.83 8.70
CA ASP A 107 -4.23 18.22 9.09
C ASP A 107 -5.48 19.04 9.43
N GLY A 108 -6.48 18.39 10.07
CA GLY A 108 -7.76 19.00 10.45
C GLY A 108 -8.78 19.14 9.32
N GLU A 109 -8.47 18.75 8.11
CA GLU A 109 -9.34 18.84 6.94
C GLU A 109 -9.80 17.45 6.48
N VAL A 110 -11.06 17.37 6.00
CA VAL A 110 -11.57 16.17 5.34
C VAL A 110 -10.94 16.04 3.96
N LYS A 111 -10.22 14.91 3.72
CA LYS A 111 -9.48 14.67 2.47
C LYS A 111 -9.79 13.31 1.87
N THR A 112 -9.66 13.24 0.55
CA THR A 112 -9.62 11.95 -0.16
C THR A 112 -8.40 11.17 0.27
N ALA A 113 -8.57 9.89 0.66
CA ALA A 113 -7.47 9.03 1.06
C ALA A 113 -7.70 7.58 0.66
N GLY A 114 -6.60 6.85 0.43
CA GLY A 114 -6.61 5.43 0.07
C GLY A 114 -6.41 4.52 1.27
N THR A 115 -7.23 3.47 1.36
CA THR A 115 -7.10 2.38 2.32
C THR A 115 -7.10 1.05 1.58
N SER A 116 -6.67 -0.04 2.21
CA SER A 116 -6.73 -1.36 1.58
C SER A 116 -7.37 -2.40 2.48
N TYR A 117 -8.11 -3.32 1.85
CA TYR A 117 -8.73 -4.46 2.49
C TYR A 117 -8.39 -5.73 1.73
N ALA A 118 -8.02 -6.79 2.46
CA ALA A 118 -7.77 -8.11 1.88
C ALA A 118 -9.09 -8.87 1.78
N ILE A 119 -9.54 -9.16 0.56
CA ILE A 119 -10.78 -9.89 0.29
C ILE A 119 -10.45 -11.34 -0.03
N PHE A 120 -10.81 -12.23 0.88
CA PHE A 120 -10.68 -13.67 0.74
C PHE A 120 -12.10 -14.29 0.66
N PRO A 121 -12.65 -14.48 -0.55
CA PRO A 121 -14.05 -14.88 -0.72
C PRO A 121 -14.44 -16.12 0.05
N ALA A 122 -13.56 -17.12 0.13
CA ALA A 122 -13.86 -18.37 0.82
C ALA A 122 -14.25 -18.18 2.29
N ALA A 123 -13.83 -17.09 2.94
CA ALA A 123 -14.17 -16.80 4.34
C ALA A 123 -15.62 -16.31 4.51
N PHE A 124 -16.26 -15.78 3.47
CA PHE A 124 -17.60 -15.18 3.56
C PHE A 124 -18.74 -16.17 3.36
N PHE A 125 -18.45 -17.34 2.80
CA PHE A 125 -19.45 -18.37 2.50
C PHE A 125 -19.33 -19.54 3.49
N GLY A 126 -20.38 -19.77 4.27
CA GLY A 126 -20.53 -20.94 5.14
C GLY A 126 -19.93 -20.84 6.55
N ASN A 127 -18.76 -20.27 6.71
CA ASN A 127 -18.02 -20.26 7.99
C ASN A 127 -17.64 -18.85 8.49
N PHE A 128 -18.33 -17.83 8.05
CA PHE A 128 -18.09 -16.47 8.54
C PHE A 128 -18.38 -16.37 10.04
N LYS A 129 -17.46 -15.75 10.78
CA LYS A 129 -17.60 -15.53 12.22
C LYS A 129 -17.60 -14.05 12.54
N ASP A 130 -18.39 -13.64 13.50
CA ASP A 130 -18.33 -12.28 14.05
C ASP A 130 -16.90 -11.98 14.52
N GLY A 131 -16.45 -10.75 14.29
CA GLY A 131 -15.08 -10.34 14.56
C GLY A 131 -14.06 -10.83 13.51
N TYR A 132 -14.51 -11.33 12.37
CA TYR A 132 -13.60 -11.70 11.29
C TYR A 132 -12.80 -10.49 10.78
N SER A 133 -11.51 -10.73 10.55
CA SER A 133 -10.63 -9.87 9.79
C SER A 133 -9.62 -10.75 9.07
N ALA A 134 -9.44 -10.54 7.76
CA ALA A 134 -8.44 -11.29 6.99
C ALA A 134 -7.02 -11.11 7.55
N TYR A 135 -6.74 -9.97 8.17
CA TYR A 135 -5.43 -9.67 8.76
C TYR A 135 -5.11 -10.48 10.03
N LYS A 136 -6.13 -11.07 10.69
CA LYS A 136 -5.89 -12.03 11.79
C LYS A 136 -5.23 -13.34 11.32
N PHE A 137 -5.23 -13.59 10.01
CA PHE A 137 -4.62 -14.75 9.35
C PHE A 137 -3.40 -14.34 8.52
N SER A 138 -2.74 -13.22 8.86
CA SER A 138 -1.57 -12.74 8.15
C SER A 138 -0.27 -13.25 8.76
N GLU A 139 0.66 -13.63 7.90
CA GLU A 139 2.05 -13.91 8.21
C GLU A 139 2.91 -12.80 7.58
N PRO A 140 3.77 -12.11 8.35
CA PRO A 140 4.59 -11.03 7.80
C PRO A 140 5.69 -11.55 6.87
N ALA A 141 6.10 -10.71 5.91
CA ALA A 141 7.32 -10.99 5.15
C ALA A 141 8.52 -11.07 6.07
N LYS A 142 9.39 -12.05 5.85
CA LYS A 142 10.58 -12.27 6.67
C LYS A 142 11.84 -12.36 5.81
N PHE A 143 12.86 -11.59 6.15
CA PHE A 143 14.18 -11.67 5.54
C PHE A 143 15.09 -12.48 6.46
N LYS A 144 15.54 -13.65 6.03
CA LYS A 144 16.39 -14.54 6.84
C LYS A 144 15.99 -14.58 8.34
N GLU A 145 16.90 -14.16 9.23
CA GLU A 145 16.66 -14.06 10.67
C GLU A 145 15.86 -12.78 11.06
N GLY A 146 15.54 -11.91 10.11
CA GLY A 146 14.69 -10.75 10.33
C GLY A 146 15.17 -9.44 9.73
N MET A 147 14.53 -8.36 10.13
CA MET A 147 14.77 -7.01 9.60
C MET A 147 16.19 -6.49 9.90
N GLN A 148 16.78 -6.90 11.02
CA GLN A 148 18.14 -6.48 11.36
C GLN A 148 19.18 -7.06 10.39
N ASP A 149 18.97 -8.30 9.97
CA ASP A 149 19.81 -8.94 8.93
C ASP A 149 19.73 -8.19 7.60
N PHE A 150 18.50 -7.77 7.22
CA PHE A 150 18.34 -6.95 6.02
C PHE A 150 19.09 -5.62 6.13
N ARG A 151 18.93 -4.91 7.24
CA ARG A 151 19.63 -3.64 7.48
C ARG A 151 21.14 -3.83 7.46
N TYR A 152 21.64 -4.88 8.07
CA TYR A 152 23.07 -5.21 8.04
C TYR A 152 23.55 -5.46 6.60
N GLU A 153 22.80 -6.27 5.81
CA GLU A 153 23.15 -6.53 4.41
C GLU A 153 23.19 -5.26 3.55
N VAL A 154 22.34 -4.28 3.84
CA VAL A 154 22.38 -2.97 3.16
C VAL A 154 23.56 -2.15 3.65
N MET A 155 23.70 -1.96 4.96
CA MET A 155 24.68 -1.03 5.54
C MET A 155 26.12 -1.43 5.33
N LYS A 156 26.43 -2.73 5.25
CA LYS A 156 27.81 -3.18 4.93
C LYS A 156 28.29 -2.77 3.53
N ARG A 157 27.41 -2.26 2.67
CA ARG A 157 27.73 -1.74 1.33
C ARG A 157 27.75 -0.21 1.28
N VAL A 158 27.48 0.43 2.41
CA VAL A 158 27.45 1.88 2.56
C VAL A 158 28.78 2.32 3.09
N ASP A 159 29.40 3.30 2.45
CA ASP A 159 30.60 3.98 2.90
C ASP A 159 30.21 5.35 3.48
N PRO A 160 30.02 5.46 4.81
CA PRO A 160 29.56 6.70 5.44
C PRO A 160 30.66 7.79 5.48
N GLU A 161 31.95 7.43 5.38
CA GLU A 161 33.06 8.37 5.51
C GLU A 161 33.06 9.45 4.42
N ARG A 162 32.45 9.17 3.27
CA ARG A 162 32.28 10.13 2.17
C ARG A 162 31.31 11.27 2.47
N PHE A 163 30.47 11.12 3.51
CA PHE A 163 29.34 12.02 3.79
C PHE A 163 29.51 12.76 5.10
N TYR A 164 30.76 13.10 5.47
CA TYR A 164 31.06 13.81 6.67
C TYR A 164 30.45 15.23 6.62
N THR A 165 29.35 15.43 7.33
CA THR A 165 28.73 16.76 7.51
C THR A 165 29.04 17.26 8.90
N LYS A 166 29.90 18.30 9.01
CA LYS A 166 30.15 18.94 10.30
C LYS A 166 28.85 19.44 10.92
N GLY A 167 28.47 18.87 12.06
CA GLY A 167 27.67 19.56 13.05
C GLY A 167 26.17 19.42 12.99
N SER A 168 25.58 18.43 12.31
CA SER A 168 24.12 18.29 12.34
C SER A 168 23.73 16.83 12.40
N GLY A 169 23.13 16.39 13.44
CA GLY A 169 22.36 15.19 13.69
C GLY A 169 22.38 14.04 12.67
N PRO A 170 21.64 12.98 12.88
CA PRO A 170 21.65 11.84 11.96
C PRO A 170 21.13 12.21 10.58
N VAL A 171 21.86 11.84 9.54
CA VAL A 171 21.37 11.87 8.15
C VAL A 171 20.46 10.66 7.95
N VAL A 172 19.21 10.88 7.56
CA VAL A 172 18.20 9.83 7.44
C VAL A 172 17.58 9.85 6.05
N VAL A 173 17.57 8.70 5.39
CA VAL A 173 16.85 8.45 4.14
C VAL A 173 15.77 7.39 4.36
N HIS A 174 14.59 7.57 3.79
CA HIS A 174 13.57 6.54 3.80
C HIS A 174 13.49 5.88 2.43
N VAL A 175 13.68 4.56 2.39
CA VAL A 175 13.54 3.76 1.18
C VAL A 175 12.26 2.97 1.25
N ARG A 176 11.47 3.07 0.19
CA ARG A 176 10.28 2.26 -0.04
C ARG A 176 10.59 1.15 -1.03
N PHE A 177 10.09 -0.04 -0.77
CA PHE A 177 10.10 -1.17 -1.70
C PHE A 177 8.92 -2.10 -1.41
N VAL A 178 8.60 -2.96 -2.37
CA VAL A 178 7.59 -4.02 -2.24
C VAL A 178 8.31 -5.36 -2.21
N VAL A 179 7.90 -6.24 -1.31
CA VAL A 179 8.21 -7.67 -1.38
C VAL A 179 7.01 -8.33 -2.04
N ASN A 180 7.22 -8.95 -3.21
CA ASN A 180 6.17 -9.59 -3.98
C ASN A 180 5.89 -11.02 -3.52
N GLU A 181 4.94 -11.70 -4.16
CA GLU A 181 4.48 -13.05 -3.83
C GLU A 181 5.57 -14.12 -3.96
N GLU A 182 6.63 -13.83 -4.72
CA GLU A 182 7.81 -14.70 -4.89
C GLU A 182 8.91 -14.38 -3.88
N GLY A 183 8.71 -13.40 -3.00
CA GLY A 183 9.73 -12.95 -2.04
C GLY A 183 10.83 -12.08 -2.65
N LYS A 184 10.61 -11.53 -3.86
CA LYS A 184 11.54 -10.61 -4.51
C LYS A 184 11.21 -9.16 -4.15
N MET A 185 12.24 -8.32 -4.06
CA MET A 185 12.07 -6.88 -3.89
C MET A 185 11.84 -6.20 -5.24
N GLU A 186 10.82 -5.37 -5.32
CA GLU A 186 10.48 -4.56 -6.50
C GLU A 186 10.09 -3.13 -6.08
N ASP A 187 9.88 -2.22 -7.02
CA ASP A 187 9.47 -0.82 -6.81
C ASP A 187 10.36 -0.07 -5.78
N ILE A 188 11.68 -0.33 -5.83
CA ILE A 188 12.64 0.23 -4.87
C ILE A 188 12.91 1.69 -5.22
N LYS A 189 12.49 2.62 -4.35
CA LYS A 189 12.65 4.06 -4.53
C LYS A 189 12.70 4.82 -3.21
N LEU A 190 13.10 6.08 -3.28
CA LEU A 190 13.04 6.97 -2.13
C LEU A 190 11.58 7.28 -1.78
N ASP A 191 11.29 7.25 -0.48
CA ASP A 191 10.08 7.80 0.11
C ASP A 191 10.38 9.19 0.70
N LYS A 192 11.57 9.34 1.32
CA LYS A 192 12.08 10.60 1.81
C LYS A 192 13.59 10.68 1.56
N SER A 193 14.03 11.75 0.90
CA SER A 193 15.46 12.07 0.69
C SER A 193 16.13 12.51 2.00
N SER A 194 17.41 12.22 2.13
CA SER A 194 18.27 12.73 3.18
C SER A 194 18.65 14.20 2.97
N GLY A 195 18.45 14.74 1.76
CA GLY A 195 19.00 16.01 1.30
C GLY A 195 20.40 15.90 0.68
N LEU A 196 21.05 14.73 0.76
CA LEU A 196 22.36 14.44 0.18
C LEU A 196 22.19 13.44 -0.98
N LYS A 197 22.17 13.93 -2.21
CA LYS A 197 21.87 13.12 -3.41
C LYS A 197 22.78 11.88 -3.52
N GLU A 198 24.07 12.03 -3.31
CA GLU A 198 25.02 10.92 -3.43
C GLU A 198 24.78 9.83 -2.37
N TYR A 199 24.41 10.24 -1.15
CA TYR A 199 24.04 9.31 -0.08
C TYR A 199 22.74 8.56 -0.43
N ASP A 200 21.75 9.27 -0.91
CA ASP A 200 20.47 8.70 -1.34
C ASP A 200 20.68 7.64 -2.43
N GLU A 201 21.50 7.96 -3.45
CA GLU A 201 21.84 7.04 -4.54
C GLU A 201 22.62 5.82 -4.04
N MET A 202 23.56 6.01 -3.12
CA MET A 202 24.32 4.91 -2.51
C MET A 202 23.41 3.97 -1.71
N ILE A 203 22.52 4.49 -0.90
CA ILE A 203 21.55 3.67 -0.15
C ILE A 203 20.64 2.90 -1.13
N LEU A 204 20.08 3.56 -2.14
CA LEU A 204 19.25 2.91 -3.15
C LEU A 204 20.00 1.79 -3.87
N HIS A 205 21.24 2.05 -4.26
CA HIS A 205 22.11 1.04 -4.89
C HIS A 205 22.35 -0.14 -3.95
N SER A 206 22.66 0.13 -2.68
CA SER A 206 22.91 -0.88 -1.66
C SER A 206 21.68 -1.77 -1.44
N VAL A 207 20.49 -1.18 -1.35
CA VAL A 207 19.22 -1.94 -1.22
C VAL A 207 19.00 -2.83 -2.45
N ARG A 208 19.17 -2.29 -3.69
CA ARG A 208 19.01 -3.06 -4.94
C ARG A 208 20.04 -4.19 -5.07
N SER A 209 21.17 -4.05 -4.41
CA SER A 209 22.26 -5.04 -4.45
C SER A 209 22.06 -6.22 -3.51
N VAL A 210 21.05 -6.20 -2.64
CA VAL A 210 20.69 -7.34 -1.79
C VAL A 210 19.96 -8.39 -2.62
N LYS A 211 20.68 -9.46 -3.01
CA LYS A 211 20.17 -10.54 -3.89
C LYS A 211 19.38 -11.64 -3.18
N LYS A 212 19.35 -11.61 -1.86
CA LYS A 212 18.66 -12.66 -1.06
C LYS A 212 17.16 -12.41 -1.07
N ASN A 213 16.40 -13.49 -1.29
CA ASN A 213 14.95 -13.43 -1.28
C ASN A 213 14.41 -13.37 0.15
N TRP A 214 13.26 -12.74 0.29
CA TRP A 214 12.43 -12.77 1.47
C TRP A 214 11.54 -14.02 1.44
N THR A 215 11.12 -14.50 2.62
CA THR A 215 9.89 -15.27 2.70
C THR A 215 8.73 -14.30 2.45
N PRO A 216 7.87 -14.55 1.44
CA PRO A 216 6.80 -13.62 1.12
C PRO A 216 5.78 -13.53 2.27
N PRO A 217 5.11 -12.39 2.43
CA PRO A 217 3.99 -12.29 3.35
C PRO A 217 2.83 -13.14 2.86
N LYS A 218 1.99 -13.61 3.79
CA LYS A 218 0.81 -14.40 3.46
C LYS A 218 -0.42 -13.88 4.18
N ILE A 219 -1.58 -14.09 3.58
CA ILE A 219 -2.89 -13.93 4.22
C ILE A 219 -3.69 -15.20 3.91
N HIS A 220 -4.23 -15.86 4.93
CA HIS A 220 -4.85 -17.18 4.79
C HIS A 220 -3.95 -18.24 4.13
N GLY A 221 -2.62 -18.16 4.37
CA GLY A 221 -1.65 -19.04 3.73
C GLY A 221 -1.31 -18.71 2.28
N ILE A 222 -2.02 -17.75 1.66
CA ILE A 222 -1.82 -17.32 0.27
C ILE A 222 -0.72 -16.27 0.23
N PRO A 223 0.36 -16.46 -0.55
CA PRO A 223 1.39 -15.45 -0.75
C PRO A 223 0.77 -14.15 -1.30
N THR A 224 1.23 -13.03 -0.79
CA THR A 224 0.78 -11.71 -1.19
C THR A 224 1.95 -10.73 -1.24
N LYS A 225 1.71 -9.49 -1.61
CA LYS A 225 2.73 -8.45 -1.62
C LYS A 225 2.61 -7.53 -0.40
N TYR A 226 3.75 -7.00 0.04
CA TYR A 226 3.79 -6.05 1.15
C TYR A 226 4.77 -4.92 0.87
N ARG A 227 4.32 -3.70 1.16
CA ARG A 227 5.14 -2.48 1.01
C ARG A 227 5.85 -2.16 2.31
N PHE A 228 7.17 -2.07 2.23
CA PHE A 228 8.02 -1.56 3.30
C PHE A 228 8.39 -0.10 3.06
N VAL A 229 8.51 0.66 4.14
CA VAL A 229 9.19 1.96 4.19
C VAL A 229 10.18 1.88 5.34
N LEU A 230 11.46 1.89 5.03
CA LEU A 230 12.52 1.70 6.03
C LEU A 230 13.43 2.92 6.10
N PRO A 231 13.68 3.45 7.32
CA PRO A 231 14.71 4.44 7.53
C PRO A 231 16.10 3.79 7.55
N PHE A 232 17.04 4.42 6.85
CA PHE A 232 18.47 4.18 6.96
C PHE A 232 19.12 5.46 7.43
N SER A 233 19.90 5.37 8.49
CA SER A 233 20.57 6.52 9.10
C SER A 233 22.02 6.21 9.42
N PHE A 234 22.86 7.21 9.32
CA PHE A 234 24.19 7.20 9.93
C PHE A 234 24.36 8.46 10.77
N ARG A 235 25.20 8.36 11.78
CA ARG A 235 25.66 9.51 12.56
C ARG A 235 27.07 9.84 12.14
N THR A 236 27.35 11.11 11.99
CA THR A 236 28.69 11.67 11.94
C THR A 236 29.04 12.07 13.36
N ASP A 237 29.85 11.27 14.04
CA ASP A 237 30.42 11.65 15.35
C ASP A 237 31.56 12.66 15.19
#